data_4add6e39637f96b29c534d149c7857c3
#
_entry.id   4add6e39637f96b29c534d149c7857c3
#
_cell.length_a   1.000
_cell.length_b   1.000
_cell.length_c   1.000
_cell.angle_alpha   90.00
_cell.angle_beta   90.00
_cell.angle_gamma   90.00
#
_symmetry.space_group_name_H-M   'P 1'
#
loop_
_entity.id
_entity.type
_entity.pdbx_description
1 polymer ?
#
loop_
_entity_poly.entity_id
_entity_poly.type
_entity_poly.pdbx_seq_one_letter_code
_entity_poly.pdbx_strand_id
1 'polypeptide(L)'
;IDGVETPMKYDGCIGVKTGYSSTAGDCFVGCVKRGNTKLITVVLNASHEAQKFQDTINLWNYAFANYKTYTVAQMGDVLYEQKVKRGDLAKVDLGLDSDLKITVDRNSKPSETVTTKVIIDKQNLDGRKIKAPIKKGTALGQIIVYNNGKKVASRDLVTMENVKKGGPLSYIGIADENVFEFFLILAGAIAALIVIIFIIKIRRQINRERRR
;
A
#
# COMPACT_ATOMS: atom_id res chain seq x y z
N ILE A 1 23.04 -44.00 -2.45
CA ILE A 1 23.53 -44.66 -3.63
C ILE A 1 25.04 -44.82 -3.39
N ASP A 2 25.49 -46.04 -3.20
CA ASP A 2 26.91 -46.47 -3.11
C ASP A 2 27.81 -45.74 -2.09
N GLY A 3 27.34 -45.55 -0.84
CA GLY A 3 28.21 -45.12 0.27
C GLY A 3 28.85 -43.73 0.19
N VAL A 4 28.51 -42.93 -0.83
CA VAL A 4 28.92 -41.54 -0.92
C VAL A 4 27.87 -40.67 -0.22
N GLU A 5 28.18 -40.16 0.97
CA GLU A 5 27.41 -39.13 1.63
C GLU A 5 27.38 -37.90 0.74
N THR A 6 26.34 -37.77 -0.06
CA THR A 6 26.08 -36.52 -0.79
C THR A 6 25.56 -35.50 0.22
N PRO A 7 26.27 -34.38 0.52
CA PRO A 7 25.79 -33.44 1.47
C PRO A 7 24.46 -32.84 0.96
N MET A 8 23.37 -33.15 1.62
CA MET A 8 22.02 -32.63 1.33
C MET A 8 21.89 -31.14 1.72
N LYS A 9 22.96 -30.36 1.48
CA LYS A 9 22.99 -28.91 1.69
C LYS A 9 22.53 -28.22 0.42
N TYR A 10 21.48 -27.42 0.55
CA TYR A 10 21.01 -26.57 -0.53
C TYR A 10 21.13 -25.11 -0.09
N ASP A 11 21.80 -24.29 -0.90
CA ASP A 11 22.05 -22.89 -0.56
C ASP A 11 20.75 -22.11 -0.34
N GLY A 12 20.65 -21.42 0.82
CA GLY A 12 19.47 -20.68 1.25
C GLY A 12 18.39 -21.55 1.91
N CYS A 13 18.60 -22.85 2.11
CA CYS A 13 17.66 -23.70 2.85
C CYS A 13 17.59 -23.28 4.33
N ILE A 14 16.37 -23.09 4.86
CA ILE A 14 16.10 -22.70 6.24
C ILE A 14 15.25 -23.72 7.01
N GLY A 15 15.13 -24.91 6.51
CA GLY A 15 14.40 -26.02 7.14
C GLY A 15 13.24 -26.47 6.26
N VAL A 16 12.26 -27.22 6.75
CA VAL A 16 11.53 -27.05 8.02
C VAL A 16 11.45 -28.36 8.80
N LYS A 17 10.75 -29.44 8.24
CA LYS A 17 10.42 -30.65 8.99
C LYS A 17 10.37 -31.88 8.09
N THR A 18 11.00 -32.96 8.53
CA THR A 18 10.80 -34.30 7.97
C THR A 18 9.71 -35.05 8.75
N GLY A 19 9.09 -36.01 8.10
CA GLY A 19 8.16 -36.93 8.72
C GLY A 19 8.18 -38.28 8.02
N TYR A 20 7.91 -39.35 8.76
CA TYR A 20 7.75 -40.70 8.25
C TYR A 20 6.66 -41.42 9.04
N SER A 21 5.88 -42.20 8.34
CA SER A 21 5.07 -43.27 8.92
C SER A 21 4.90 -44.38 7.87
N SER A 22 4.59 -45.61 8.32
CA SER A 22 4.37 -46.72 7.40
C SER A 22 3.26 -46.49 6.40
N THR A 23 2.30 -45.60 6.75
CA THR A 23 1.14 -45.27 5.90
C THR A 23 1.42 -44.06 5.00
N ALA A 24 2.16 -43.07 5.50
CA ALA A 24 2.39 -41.80 4.78
C ALA A 24 3.69 -41.78 3.98
N GLY A 25 4.55 -42.79 4.13
CA GLY A 25 5.88 -42.83 3.52
C GLY A 25 6.80 -41.72 4.03
N ASP A 26 7.82 -41.47 3.27
CA ASP A 26 8.79 -40.38 3.52
C ASP A 26 8.21 -39.02 3.11
N CYS A 27 8.17 -38.07 4.06
CA CYS A 27 7.61 -36.73 3.85
C CYS A 27 8.63 -35.67 4.23
N PHE A 28 8.57 -34.53 3.53
CA PHE A 28 9.40 -33.37 3.84
C PHE A 28 8.66 -32.05 3.51
N VAL A 29 8.66 -31.13 4.47
CA VAL A 29 8.32 -29.74 4.21
C VAL A 29 9.63 -28.94 4.20
N GLY A 30 9.98 -28.41 3.04
CA GLY A 30 11.20 -27.64 2.84
C GLY A 30 10.90 -26.15 2.65
N CYS A 31 11.80 -25.32 3.14
CA CYS A 31 11.76 -23.88 2.92
C CYS A 31 13.13 -23.36 2.51
N VAL A 32 13.17 -22.56 1.42
CA VAL A 32 14.40 -21.96 0.92
C VAL A 32 14.18 -20.49 0.62
N LYS A 33 15.19 -19.65 0.88
CA LYS A 33 15.16 -18.21 0.60
C LYS A 33 16.41 -17.80 -0.17
N ARG A 34 16.23 -17.13 -1.30
CA ARG A 34 17.28 -16.46 -2.07
C ARG A 34 16.82 -15.03 -2.41
N GLY A 35 17.54 -14.03 -1.90
CA GLY A 35 17.13 -12.63 -2.05
C GLY A 35 15.71 -12.40 -1.51
N ASN A 36 14.84 -11.87 -2.35
CA ASN A 36 13.43 -11.58 -2.01
C ASN A 36 12.49 -12.79 -2.24
N THR A 37 12.98 -13.88 -2.84
CA THR A 37 12.15 -15.04 -3.13
C THR A 37 12.27 -16.08 -2.03
N LYS A 38 11.14 -16.45 -1.44
CA LYS A 38 11.00 -17.53 -0.47
C LYS A 38 10.07 -18.59 -1.06
N LEU A 39 10.54 -19.83 -1.08
CA LEU A 39 9.78 -20.98 -1.58
C LEU A 39 9.51 -21.96 -0.45
N ILE A 40 8.31 -22.48 -0.44
CA ILE A 40 7.90 -23.57 0.45
C ILE A 40 7.51 -24.75 -0.46
N THR A 41 8.07 -25.92 -0.17
CA THR A 41 7.76 -27.17 -0.86
C THR A 41 7.21 -28.19 0.13
N VAL A 42 6.29 -29.01 -0.34
CA VAL A 42 5.75 -30.14 0.41
C VAL A 42 5.89 -31.37 -0.47
N VAL A 43 6.69 -32.32 -0.02
CA VAL A 43 6.85 -33.64 -0.63
C VAL A 43 6.21 -34.66 0.33
N LEU A 44 5.31 -35.47 -0.19
CA LEU A 44 4.60 -36.50 0.56
C LEU A 44 4.77 -37.82 -0.13
N ASN A 45 4.88 -38.90 0.66
CA ASN A 45 4.94 -40.27 0.19
C ASN A 45 6.08 -40.51 -0.83
N ALA A 46 7.26 -39.98 -0.55
CA ALA A 46 8.44 -40.31 -1.33
C ALA A 46 8.83 -41.79 -1.10
N SER A 47 9.41 -42.42 -2.11
CA SER A 47 9.73 -43.85 -2.11
C SER A 47 10.79 -44.25 -1.06
N HIS A 48 11.66 -43.30 -0.69
CA HIS A 48 12.67 -43.46 0.35
C HIS A 48 13.22 -42.10 0.80
N GLU A 49 13.97 -42.09 1.90
CA GLU A 49 14.46 -40.89 2.56
C GLU A 49 15.21 -39.91 1.64
N ALA A 50 16.12 -40.38 0.81
CA ALA A 50 16.89 -39.52 -0.11
C ALA A 50 16.00 -38.92 -1.20
N GLN A 51 14.94 -39.61 -1.64
CA GLN A 51 14.04 -39.13 -2.70
C GLN A 51 13.30 -37.87 -2.30
N LYS A 52 12.81 -37.77 -1.06
CA LYS A 52 12.09 -36.55 -0.59
C LYS A 52 12.96 -35.31 -0.68
N PHE A 53 14.25 -35.39 -0.43
CA PHE A 53 15.20 -34.29 -0.56
C PHE A 53 15.51 -33.97 -2.01
N GLN A 54 15.71 -35.01 -2.85
CA GLN A 54 15.98 -34.81 -4.26
C GLN A 54 14.79 -34.15 -4.98
N ASP A 55 13.58 -34.58 -4.71
CA ASP A 55 12.36 -33.97 -5.25
C ASP A 55 12.21 -32.50 -4.81
N THR A 56 12.53 -32.23 -3.56
CA THR A 56 12.53 -30.86 -3.04
C THR A 56 13.57 -30.00 -3.77
N ILE A 57 14.77 -30.47 -3.97
CA ILE A 57 15.82 -29.75 -4.70
C ILE A 57 15.39 -29.49 -6.15
N ASN A 58 14.82 -30.48 -6.81
CA ASN A 58 14.33 -30.36 -8.19
C ASN A 58 13.23 -29.29 -8.29
N LEU A 59 12.27 -29.26 -7.35
CA LEU A 59 11.22 -28.26 -7.26
C LEU A 59 11.79 -26.85 -7.02
N TRP A 60 12.78 -26.70 -6.15
CA TRP A 60 13.43 -25.42 -5.90
C TRP A 60 14.20 -24.92 -7.12
N ASN A 61 14.97 -25.80 -7.76
CA ASN A 61 15.71 -25.48 -8.99
C ASN A 61 14.74 -25.01 -10.09
N TYR A 62 13.65 -25.76 -10.29
CA TYR A 62 12.60 -25.38 -11.25
C TYR A 62 12.00 -24.01 -10.92
N ALA A 63 11.60 -23.81 -9.66
CA ALA A 63 10.96 -22.56 -9.25
C ALA A 63 11.89 -21.35 -9.38
N PHE A 64 13.15 -21.47 -8.95
CA PHE A 64 14.13 -20.38 -9.12
C PHE A 64 14.51 -20.12 -10.58
N ALA A 65 14.47 -21.13 -11.44
CA ALA A 65 14.75 -20.97 -12.86
C ALA A 65 13.62 -20.23 -13.58
N ASN A 66 12.35 -20.44 -13.18
CA ASN A 66 11.19 -19.97 -13.92
C ASN A 66 10.48 -18.77 -13.28
N TYR A 67 10.64 -18.54 -11.97
CA TYR A 67 9.89 -17.51 -11.25
C TYR A 67 10.81 -16.57 -10.48
N LYS A 68 10.30 -15.36 -10.24
CA LYS A 68 10.91 -14.35 -9.36
C LYS A 68 9.84 -13.65 -8.54
N THR A 69 10.23 -13.12 -7.39
CA THR A 69 9.37 -12.25 -6.59
C THR A 69 9.53 -10.81 -7.07
N TYR A 70 8.41 -10.18 -7.38
CA TYR A 70 8.33 -8.76 -7.72
C TYR A 70 7.64 -7.99 -6.59
N THR A 71 8.29 -6.93 -6.11
CA THR A 71 7.71 -6.02 -5.12
C THR A 71 6.88 -4.97 -5.86
N VAL A 72 5.58 -4.98 -5.62
CA VAL A 72 4.62 -4.04 -6.22
C VAL A 72 4.62 -2.72 -5.48
N ALA A 73 4.66 -2.77 -4.14
CA ALA A 73 4.76 -1.62 -3.26
C ALA A 73 5.40 -2.04 -1.94
N GLN A 74 6.06 -1.11 -1.27
CA GLN A 74 6.73 -1.34 0.01
C GLN A 74 5.88 -0.86 1.18
N MET A 75 6.17 -1.38 2.35
CA MET A 75 5.63 -0.85 3.60
C MET A 75 5.98 0.63 3.73
N GLY A 76 4.99 1.46 4.02
CA GLY A 76 5.18 2.91 4.17
C GLY A 76 4.99 3.72 2.90
N ASP A 77 4.89 3.09 1.71
CA ASP A 77 4.54 3.81 0.49
C ASP A 77 3.15 4.43 0.61
N VAL A 78 3.02 5.71 0.27
CA VAL A 78 1.73 6.39 0.13
C VAL A 78 1.13 6.01 -1.22
N LEU A 79 0.04 5.25 -1.19
CA LEU A 79 -0.60 4.71 -2.38
C LEU A 79 -1.88 5.46 -2.76
N TYR A 80 -2.47 6.16 -1.81
CA TYR A 80 -3.69 6.94 -2.03
C TYR A 80 -3.86 8.01 -0.95
N GLU A 81 -4.36 9.20 -1.32
CA GLU A 81 -4.77 10.24 -0.39
C GLU A 81 -6.30 10.26 -0.28
N GLN A 82 -6.83 10.10 0.91
CA GLN A 82 -8.25 10.17 1.17
C GLN A 82 -8.64 11.45 1.88
N LYS A 83 -9.63 12.17 1.34
CA LYS A 83 -10.17 13.39 1.98
C LYS A 83 -10.88 13.06 3.28
N VAL A 84 -10.68 13.92 4.28
CA VAL A 84 -11.29 13.81 5.61
C VAL A 84 -12.38 14.86 5.81
N LYS A 85 -13.41 14.51 6.57
CA LYS A 85 -14.49 15.40 7.00
C LYS A 85 -14.39 15.58 8.52
N ARG A 86 -14.40 16.83 8.98
CA ARG A 86 -14.35 17.20 10.40
C ARG A 86 -13.08 16.71 11.11
N GLY A 87 -11.95 16.64 10.41
CA GLY A 87 -10.66 16.30 10.95
C GLY A 87 -9.78 17.52 11.19
N ASP A 88 -8.74 17.33 12.00
CA ASP A 88 -7.62 18.26 12.13
C ASP A 88 -6.80 18.34 10.84
N LEU A 89 -6.78 17.23 10.06
CA LEU A 89 -6.20 17.13 8.74
C LEU A 89 -7.29 17.14 7.65
N ALA A 90 -7.01 17.77 6.51
CA ALA A 90 -7.93 17.82 5.35
C ALA A 90 -7.92 16.49 4.57
N LYS A 91 -6.79 15.79 4.61
CA LYS A 91 -6.54 14.50 3.96
C LYS A 91 -5.80 13.58 4.91
N VAL A 92 -5.84 12.28 4.63
CA VAL A 92 -5.03 11.26 5.28
C VAL A 92 -4.43 10.34 4.23
N ASP A 93 -3.17 10.02 4.40
CA ASP A 93 -2.45 9.11 3.55
C ASP A 93 -2.82 7.66 3.87
N LEU A 94 -3.05 6.88 2.81
CA LEU A 94 -3.28 5.44 2.88
C LEU A 94 -2.11 4.72 2.23
N GLY A 95 -1.60 3.73 2.93
CA GLY A 95 -0.48 2.91 2.49
C GLY A 95 -0.61 1.47 2.95
N LEU A 96 0.50 0.76 2.98
CA LEU A 96 0.58 -0.64 3.38
C LEU A 96 1.26 -0.78 4.74
N ASP A 97 0.79 -1.74 5.53
CA ASP A 97 1.41 -2.20 6.78
C ASP A 97 2.55 -3.20 6.56
N SER A 98 2.68 -3.71 5.34
CA SER A 98 3.71 -4.68 4.94
C SER A 98 3.92 -4.63 3.43
N ASP A 99 5.09 -5.11 2.96
CA ASP A 99 5.40 -5.18 1.54
C ASP A 99 4.36 -5.99 0.76
N LEU A 100 3.94 -5.46 -0.38
CA LEU A 100 3.09 -6.16 -1.35
C LEU A 100 3.95 -6.78 -2.44
N LYS A 101 4.08 -8.09 -2.37
CA LYS A 101 4.90 -8.89 -3.28
C LYS A 101 4.04 -9.89 -4.04
N ILE A 102 4.39 -10.14 -5.28
CA ILE A 102 3.78 -11.17 -6.13
C ILE A 102 4.85 -12.03 -6.78
N THR A 103 4.46 -13.24 -7.17
CA THR A 103 5.31 -14.11 -8.00
C THR A 103 4.99 -13.87 -9.45
N VAL A 104 6.01 -13.71 -10.27
CA VAL A 104 5.91 -13.51 -11.73
C VAL A 104 6.90 -14.42 -12.44
N ASP A 105 6.67 -14.68 -13.72
CA ASP A 105 7.65 -15.40 -14.55
C ASP A 105 8.97 -14.63 -14.57
N ARG A 106 10.08 -15.37 -14.50
CA ARG A 106 11.41 -14.77 -14.43
C ARG A 106 11.71 -13.86 -15.62
N ASN A 107 11.27 -14.25 -16.81
CA ASN A 107 11.48 -13.53 -18.06
C ASN A 107 10.43 -12.45 -18.34
N SER A 108 9.40 -12.35 -17.51
CA SER A 108 8.38 -11.30 -17.67
C SER A 108 8.94 -9.92 -17.34
N LYS A 109 8.30 -8.89 -17.89
CA LYS A 109 8.52 -7.48 -17.58
C LYS A 109 7.35 -6.97 -16.72
N PRO A 110 7.44 -7.03 -15.39
CA PRO A 110 6.31 -6.66 -14.51
C PRO A 110 5.83 -5.23 -14.70
N SER A 111 6.72 -4.30 -15.11
CA SER A 111 6.37 -2.91 -15.43
C SER A 111 5.35 -2.78 -16.57
N GLU A 112 5.26 -3.77 -17.45
CA GLU A 112 4.33 -3.79 -18.57
C GLU A 112 3.05 -4.60 -18.29
N THR A 113 3.15 -5.60 -17.42
CA THR A 113 2.09 -6.60 -17.20
C THR A 113 1.34 -6.43 -15.87
N VAL A 114 1.97 -5.76 -14.88
CA VAL A 114 1.39 -5.58 -13.55
C VAL A 114 0.71 -4.22 -13.47
N THR A 115 -0.55 -4.24 -13.10
CA THR A 115 -1.35 -3.03 -12.84
C THR A 115 -1.99 -3.12 -11.47
N THR A 116 -2.25 -1.96 -10.87
CA THR A 116 -2.87 -1.87 -9.55
C THR A 116 -4.17 -1.08 -9.62
N LYS A 117 -5.12 -1.42 -8.75
CA LYS A 117 -6.37 -0.69 -8.59
C LYS A 117 -6.64 -0.48 -7.09
N VAL A 118 -6.84 0.77 -6.70
CA VAL A 118 -7.26 1.12 -5.34
C VAL A 118 -8.79 1.15 -5.29
N ILE A 119 -9.35 0.54 -4.26
CA ILE A 119 -10.80 0.56 -3.96
C ILE A 119 -10.94 1.00 -2.51
N ILE A 120 -11.66 2.09 -2.27
CA ILE A 120 -12.02 2.55 -0.92
C ILE A 120 -13.40 1.99 -0.58
N ASP A 121 -13.53 1.46 0.63
CA ASP A 121 -14.77 0.85 1.11
C ASP A 121 -15.85 1.92 1.29
N LYS A 122 -16.96 1.77 0.58
CA LYS A 122 -18.05 2.76 0.58
C LYS A 122 -18.65 3.00 1.98
N GLN A 123 -18.65 1.98 2.84
CA GLN A 123 -19.15 2.08 4.22
C GLN A 123 -18.34 3.05 5.08
N ASN A 124 -17.07 3.28 4.72
CA ASN A 124 -16.19 4.21 5.43
C ASN A 124 -16.35 5.65 4.95
N LEU A 125 -17.16 5.89 3.90
CA LEU A 125 -17.31 7.19 3.26
C LEU A 125 -18.62 7.88 3.67
N ASP A 126 -18.50 9.16 4.05
CA ASP A 126 -19.60 10.12 4.09
C ASP A 126 -19.49 10.99 2.82
N GLY A 127 -20.22 10.58 1.78
CA GLY A 127 -20.02 11.06 0.42
C GLY A 127 -18.69 10.57 -0.19
N ARG A 128 -17.73 11.48 -0.42
CA ARG A 128 -16.39 11.17 -0.92
C ARG A 128 -15.29 11.34 0.13
N LYS A 129 -15.66 11.56 1.40
CA LYS A 129 -14.76 11.85 2.50
C LYS A 129 -14.92 10.82 3.61
N ILE A 130 -13.88 10.59 4.37
CA ILE A 130 -13.94 9.81 5.62
C ILE A 130 -14.18 10.76 6.78
N LYS A 131 -14.93 10.31 7.78
CA LYS A 131 -15.24 11.13 8.96
C LYS A 131 -14.22 10.89 10.07
N ALA A 132 -13.62 11.96 10.57
CA ALA A 132 -12.77 11.91 11.76
C ALA A 132 -13.60 11.65 13.05
N PRO A 133 -12.98 11.06 14.11
CA PRO A 133 -11.58 10.70 14.24
C PRO A 133 -11.25 9.36 13.59
N ILE A 134 -9.98 9.19 13.16
CA ILE A 134 -9.49 7.95 12.54
C ILE A 134 -8.14 7.61 13.19
N LYS A 135 -7.94 6.36 13.56
CA LYS A 135 -6.67 5.89 14.12
C LYS A 135 -5.74 5.40 13.02
N LYS A 136 -4.44 5.64 13.16
CA LYS A 136 -3.40 5.01 12.35
C LYS A 136 -3.60 3.49 12.30
N GLY A 137 -3.39 2.88 11.13
CA GLY A 137 -3.60 1.44 10.92
C GLY A 137 -5.06 1.04 10.67
N THR A 138 -6.00 1.99 10.59
CA THR A 138 -7.39 1.67 10.24
C THR A 138 -7.47 1.30 8.76
N ALA A 139 -7.97 0.10 8.45
CA ALA A 139 -8.23 -0.32 7.08
C ALA A 139 -9.44 0.45 6.51
N LEU A 140 -9.25 1.07 5.35
CA LEU A 140 -10.26 1.91 4.71
C LEU A 140 -10.56 1.50 3.27
N GLY A 141 -9.82 0.54 2.76
CA GLY A 141 -9.97 0.02 1.42
C GLY A 141 -8.93 -1.02 1.10
N GLN A 142 -8.78 -1.33 -0.18
CA GLN A 142 -7.84 -2.35 -0.65
C GLN A 142 -7.12 -1.89 -1.91
N ILE A 143 -5.87 -2.31 -2.05
CA ILE A 143 -5.17 -2.34 -3.33
C ILE A 143 -5.29 -3.74 -3.94
N ILE A 144 -5.70 -3.81 -5.19
CA ILE A 144 -5.79 -5.04 -5.95
C ILE A 144 -4.71 -5.03 -7.02
N VAL A 145 -3.98 -6.13 -7.13
CA VAL A 145 -2.91 -6.31 -8.12
C VAL A 145 -3.40 -7.24 -9.21
N TYR A 146 -3.21 -6.83 -10.45
CA TYR A 146 -3.47 -7.63 -11.63
C TYR A 146 -2.15 -7.90 -12.35
N ASN A 147 -1.99 -9.10 -12.89
CA ASN A 147 -0.91 -9.48 -13.80
C ASN A 147 -1.53 -10.02 -15.08
N ASN A 148 -1.25 -9.42 -16.23
CA ASN A 148 -1.90 -9.72 -17.51
C ASN A 148 -3.45 -9.69 -17.40
N GLY A 149 -4.00 -8.70 -16.70
CA GLY A 149 -5.44 -8.54 -16.50
C GLY A 149 -6.08 -9.49 -15.48
N LYS A 150 -5.35 -10.50 -14.98
CA LYS A 150 -5.85 -11.45 -13.98
C LYS A 150 -5.49 -10.96 -12.57
N LYS A 151 -6.47 -10.94 -11.66
CA LYS A 151 -6.22 -10.62 -10.23
C LYS A 151 -5.31 -11.68 -9.62
N VAL A 152 -4.16 -11.25 -9.08
CA VAL A 152 -3.14 -12.13 -8.47
C VAL A 152 -2.95 -11.89 -6.98
N ALA A 153 -3.23 -10.68 -6.51
CA ALA A 153 -3.13 -10.35 -5.08
C ALA A 153 -4.08 -9.21 -4.70
N SER A 154 -4.36 -9.09 -3.42
CA SER A 154 -4.95 -7.90 -2.82
C SER A 154 -4.41 -7.70 -1.41
N ARG A 155 -4.37 -6.43 -0.96
CA ARG A 155 -3.92 -6.06 0.38
C ARG A 155 -4.76 -4.89 0.89
N ASP A 156 -5.02 -4.86 2.19
CA ASP A 156 -5.72 -3.74 2.79
C ASP A 156 -4.87 -2.47 2.76
N LEU A 157 -5.52 -1.36 2.48
CA LEU A 157 -4.96 -0.02 2.60
C LEU A 157 -5.31 0.54 3.95
N VAL A 158 -4.29 0.89 4.71
CA VAL A 158 -4.42 1.40 6.08
C VAL A 158 -4.00 2.86 6.16
N THR A 159 -4.57 3.58 7.11
CA THR A 159 -4.16 4.96 7.39
C THR A 159 -2.75 5.01 7.96
N MET A 160 -1.93 5.91 7.44
CA MET A 160 -0.52 6.06 7.83
C MET A 160 -0.32 6.89 9.09
N GLU A 161 -1.35 7.63 9.49
CA GLU A 161 -1.33 8.54 10.64
C GLU A 161 -2.68 8.59 11.36
N ASN A 162 -2.69 9.22 12.55
CA ASN A 162 -3.91 9.48 13.28
C ASN A 162 -4.54 10.79 12.79
N VAL A 163 -5.84 10.77 12.56
CA VAL A 163 -6.62 11.99 12.32
C VAL A 163 -7.53 12.22 13.51
N LYS A 164 -7.36 13.36 14.18
CA LYS A 164 -8.19 13.75 15.30
C LYS A 164 -9.44 14.48 14.82
N LYS A 165 -10.40 14.64 15.71
CA LYS A 165 -11.52 15.50 15.45
C LYS A 165 -11.05 16.96 15.40
N GLY A 166 -11.33 17.66 14.32
CA GLY A 166 -10.93 19.05 14.14
C GLY A 166 -11.78 20.04 14.95
N GLY A 167 -11.27 21.25 15.07
CA GLY A 167 -11.91 22.37 15.75
C GLY A 167 -13.20 22.86 15.08
N PRO A 168 -13.79 23.97 15.57
CA PRO A 168 -15.07 24.49 15.07
C PRO A 168 -15.11 24.75 13.56
N LEU A 169 -14.00 25.21 12.96
CA LEU A 169 -13.91 25.50 11.53
C LEU A 169 -13.91 24.24 10.66
N SER A 170 -13.56 23.09 11.21
CA SER A 170 -13.62 21.81 10.50
C SER A 170 -15.06 21.40 10.12
N TYR A 171 -16.07 21.91 10.82
CA TYR A 171 -17.49 21.69 10.52
C TYR A 171 -17.95 22.38 9.22
N ILE A 172 -17.30 23.48 8.86
CA ILE A 172 -17.51 24.18 7.58
C ILE A 172 -16.51 23.78 6.50
N GLY A 173 -15.70 22.75 6.78
CA GLY A 173 -14.79 22.14 5.81
C GLY A 173 -13.37 22.67 5.82
N ILE A 174 -12.99 23.49 6.81
CA ILE A 174 -11.62 24.00 7.00
C ILE A 174 -10.96 23.15 8.08
N ALA A 175 -10.00 22.30 7.68
CA ALA A 175 -9.20 21.52 8.62
C ALA A 175 -8.27 22.43 9.45
N ASP A 176 -7.92 22.00 10.65
CA ASP A 176 -7.12 22.82 11.56
C ASP A 176 -5.75 23.20 10.96
N GLU A 177 -5.15 22.34 10.16
CA GLU A 177 -3.90 22.63 9.44
C GLU A 177 -4.02 23.80 8.46
N ASN A 178 -5.21 24.07 7.91
CA ASN A 178 -5.46 25.10 6.90
C ASN A 178 -6.04 26.39 7.48
N VAL A 179 -6.23 26.48 8.80
CA VAL A 179 -6.87 27.64 9.47
C VAL A 179 -6.05 28.90 9.26
N PHE A 180 -4.73 28.82 9.39
CA PHE A 180 -3.85 29.97 9.20
C PHE A 180 -3.90 30.53 7.78
N GLU A 181 -3.84 29.66 6.77
CA GLU A 181 -3.95 30.05 5.36
C GLU A 181 -5.32 30.67 5.05
N PHE A 182 -6.39 30.10 5.61
CA PHE A 182 -7.74 30.66 5.47
C PHE A 182 -7.81 32.09 5.99
N PHE A 183 -7.27 32.39 7.17
CA PHE A 183 -7.28 33.75 7.72
C PHE A 183 -6.39 34.72 6.93
N LEU A 184 -5.26 34.26 6.37
CA LEU A 184 -4.43 35.07 5.49
C LEU A 184 -5.18 35.46 4.21
N ILE A 185 -5.87 34.52 3.57
CA ILE A 185 -6.67 34.78 2.38
C ILE A 185 -7.81 35.73 2.70
N LEU A 186 -8.48 35.54 3.82
CA LEU A 186 -9.59 36.42 4.28
C LEU A 186 -9.08 37.83 4.54
N ALA A 187 -7.95 37.98 5.22
CA ALA A 187 -7.35 39.30 5.50
C ALA A 187 -6.95 39.99 4.18
N GLY A 188 -6.38 39.31 3.24
CA GLY A 188 -6.05 39.80 1.90
C GLY A 188 -7.29 40.25 1.13
N ALA A 189 -8.38 39.49 1.18
CA ALA A 189 -9.66 39.85 0.54
C ALA A 189 -10.27 41.11 1.16
N ILE A 190 -10.23 41.22 2.49
CA ILE A 190 -10.71 42.40 3.21
C ILE A 190 -9.88 43.66 2.85
N ALA A 191 -8.53 43.52 2.80
CA ALA A 191 -7.65 44.61 2.40
C ALA A 191 -7.94 45.08 0.96
N ALA A 192 -8.10 44.15 0.02
CA ALA A 192 -8.46 44.45 -1.36
C ALA A 192 -9.82 45.18 -1.45
N LEU A 193 -10.80 44.73 -0.68
CA LEU A 193 -12.11 45.39 -0.62
C LEU A 193 -12.01 46.82 -0.11
N ILE A 194 -11.23 47.08 0.94
CA ILE A 194 -10.98 48.42 1.48
C ILE A 194 -10.36 49.33 0.40
N VAL A 195 -9.35 48.83 -0.33
CA VAL A 195 -8.72 49.60 -1.42
C VAL A 195 -9.71 49.93 -2.53
N ILE A 196 -10.56 48.97 -2.92
CA ILE A 196 -11.59 49.19 -3.94
C ILE A 196 -12.59 50.29 -3.46
N ILE A 197 -13.06 50.19 -2.24
CA ILE A 197 -13.98 51.20 -1.66
C ILE A 197 -13.31 52.59 -1.65
N PHE A 198 -12.02 52.67 -1.29
CA PHE A 198 -11.26 53.90 -1.26
C PHE A 198 -11.12 54.50 -2.68
N ILE A 199 -10.80 53.69 -3.67
CA ILE A 199 -10.73 54.14 -5.08
C ILE A 199 -12.07 54.65 -5.58
N ILE A 200 -13.17 53.98 -5.26
CA ILE A 200 -14.53 54.42 -5.62
C ILE A 200 -14.86 55.76 -4.97
N LYS A 201 -14.50 55.94 -3.68
CA LYS A 201 -14.71 57.19 -2.96
C LYS A 201 -13.95 58.35 -3.60
N ILE A 202 -12.66 58.16 -3.94
CA ILE A 202 -11.85 59.17 -4.63
C ILE A 202 -12.46 59.52 -5.99
N ARG A 203 -12.81 58.50 -6.81
CA ARG A 203 -13.43 58.77 -8.13
C ARG A 203 -14.73 59.53 -8.02
N ARG A 204 -15.56 59.26 -7.01
CA ARG A 204 -16.81 60.00 -6.76
C ARG A 204 -16.53 61.47 -6.34
N GLN A 205 -15.49 61.73 -5.56
CA GLN A 205 -15.09 63.08 -5.16
C GLN A 205 -14.59 63.85 -6.36
N ILE A 206 -13.69 63.33 -7.17
CA ILE A 206 -13.18 63.97 -8.42
C ILE A 206 -14.34 64.28 -9.39
N ASN A 207 -15.29 63.39 -9.55
CA ASN A 207 -16.45 63.61 -10.43
C ASN A 207 -17.39 64.66 -9.90
N ARG A 208 -17.48 64.86 -8.58
CA ARG A 208 -18.26 65.98 -7.99
C ARG A 208 -17.60 67.33 -8.19
N GLU A 209 -16.27 67.38 -8.09
CA GLU A 209 -15.49 68.62 -8.32
C GLU A 209 -15.51 69.07 -9.82
N ARG A 210 -15.51 68.10 -10.76
CA ARG A 210 -15.63 68.38 -12.21
C ARG A 210 -17.01 68.86 -12.64
N ARG A 211 -18.05 68.70 -11.81
CA ARG A 211 -19.40 69.10 -12.12
C ARG A 211 -19.81 70.46 -11.46
N ARG A 212 -18.88 71.03 -10.70
CA ARG A 212 -18.95 72.41 -10.18
C ARG A 212 -18.10 73.34 -11.04
#